data_6a3670cb01b13713644110735617764b
#
_entry.id   6a3670cb01b13713644110735617764b
#
_cell.length_a   1.000
_cell.length_b   1.000
_cell.length_c   1.000
_cell.angle_alpha   90.00
_cell.angle_beta   90.00
_cell.angle_gamma   90.00
#
_symmetry.space_group_name_H-M   'P 1'
#
loop_
_entity.id
_entity.type
_entity.pdbx_description
1 polymer ?
#
loop_
_entity_poly.entity_id
_entity_poly.type
_entity_poly.pdbx_seq_one_letter_code
_entity_poly.pdbx_strand_id
1 'polypeptide(L)'
;GELLGARIAPDGQWRFPAADSLPDKFVDCLLTYEDKRFFYHPGIDPAAIFRAIRLNGKAGRVVSGGSTLTMQLARIARGNQDRTFYEKTIEMCWALFLETTHSKQEILNLYASHAPFGGNVIGLETAAWRYFGRSASELSWAESATLAVLPNSPALIHPGRNRKQLKEKRDRLLASLQKKGVLEETEYE
;
A
#
# COMPACT_ATOMS: atom_id res chain seq x y z
N GLY A 1 10.24 -21.83 3.54
CA GLY A 1 10.07 -22.89 2.54
C GLY A 1 10.49 -22.39 1.17
N GLU A 2 11.03 -23.28 0.33
CA GLU A 2 11.41 -22.91 -1.04
C GLU A 2 10.17 -22.91 -1.95
N LEU A 3 10.09 -21.93 -2.87
CA LEU A 3 9.05 -21.89 -3.89
C LEU A 3 9.37 -22.91 -4.99
N LEU A 4 8.67 -24.05 -4.98
CA LEU A 4 8.86 -25.13 -5.96
C LEU A 4 8.22 -24.85 -7.32
N GLY A 5 7.34 -23.86 -7.41
CA GLY A 5 6.68 -23.41 -8.64
C GLY A 5 5.52 -22.47 -8.34
N ALA A 6 5.12 -21.71 -9.34
CA ALA A 6 3.97 -20.82 -9.27
C ALA A 6 3.10 -20.95 -10.51
N ARG A 7 1.78 -20.88 -10.32
CA ARG A 7 0.80 -20.95 -11.40
C ARG A 7 -0.10 -19.71 -11.37
N ILE A 8 -0.40 -19.18 -12.54
CA ILE A 8 -1.35 -18.08 -12.66
C ILE A 8 -2.75 -18.58 -12.32
N ALA A 9 -3.49 -17.83 -11.50
CA ALA A 9 -4.88 -18.13 -11.16
C ALA A 9 -5.79 -18.05 -12.41
N PRO A 10 -7.00 -18.64 -12.40
CA PRO A 10 -7.92 -18.63 -13.56
C PRO A 10 -8.31 -17.20 -14.03
N ASP A 11 -8.24 -16.22 -13.15
CA ASP A 11 -8.47 -14.80 -13.46
C ASP A 11 -7.25 -14.08 -14.08
N GLY A 12 -6.20 -14.81 -14.40
CA GLY A 12 -4.99 -14.26 -15.00
C GLY A 12 -4.06 -13.54 -14.02
N GLN A 13 -4.31 -13.62 -12.72
CA GLN A 13 -3.52 -12.95 -11.70
C GLN A 13 -2.58 -13.91 -10.97
N TRP A 14 -1.42 -13.39 -10.58
CA TRP A 14 -0.49 -14.06 -9.68
C TRP A 14 -0.93 -13.79 -8.24
N ARG A 15 -1.22 -14.86 -7.49
CA ARG A 15 -1.56 -14.80 -6.07
C ARG A 15 -0.88 -15.94 -5.32
N PHE A 16 -0.26 -15.61 -4.19
CA PHE A 16 0.22 -16.58 -3.21
C PHE A 16 -0.70 -16.57 -2.00
N PRO A 17 -0.67 -17.63 -1.18
CA PRO A 17 -1.33 -17.61 0.13
C PRO A 17 -0.88 -16.37 0.93
N ALA A 18 -1.79 -15.84 1.74
CA ALA A 18 -1.45 -14.76 2.66
C ALA A 18 -0.37 -15.24 3.64
N ALA A 19 0.58 -14.37 3.97
CA ALA A 19 1.53 -14.63 5.04
C ALA A 19 0.81 -14.59 6.40
N ASP A 20 1.28 -15.38 7.35
CA ASP A 20 0.73 -15.41 8.73
C ASP A 20 0.94 -14.08 9.45
N SER A 21 2.00 -13.35 9.10
CA SER A 21 2.33 -12.02 9.64
C SER A 21 2.98 -11.15 8.58
N LEU A 22 2.81 -9.83 8.71
CA LEU A 22 3.48 -8.86 7.86
C LEU A 22 4.83 -8.48 8.43
N PRO A 23 5.86 -8.31 7.58
CA PRO A 23 7.16 -7.80 8.01
C PRO A 23 7.04 -6.35 8.51
N ASP A 24 7.64 -6.05 9.67
CA ASP A 24 7.62 -4.70 10.28
C ASP A 24 8.12 -3.63 9.33
N LYS A 25 9.22 -3.90 8.60
CA LYS A 25 9.78 -2.98 7.60
C LYS A 25 8.76 -2.58 6.54
N PHE A 26 7.96 -3.53 6.06
CA PHE A 26 6.91 -3.23 5.08
C PHE A 26 5.77 -2.43 5.69
N VAL A 27 5.33 -2.79 6.90
CA VAL A 27 4.26 -2.07 7.63
C VAL A 27 4.67 -0.62 7.86
N ASP A 28 5.88 -0.37 8.35
CA ASP A 28 6.42 0.98 8.57
C ASP A 28 6.49 1.81 7.28
N CYS A 29 6.95 1.19 6.20
CA CYS A 29 6.95 1.80 4.87
C CYS A 29 5.55 2.15 4.40
N LEU A 30 4.61 1.19 4.48
CA LEU A 30 3.23 1.34 4.03
C LEU A 30 2.51 2.44 4.81
N LEU A 31 2.57 2.40 6.15
CA LEU A 31 1.91 3.38 7.01
C LEU A 31 2.52 4.78 6.84
N THR A 32 3.84 4.87 6.71
CA THR A 32 4.51 6.16 6.48
C THR A 32 4.12 6.76 5.13
N TYR A 33 3.89 5.94 4.10
CA TYR A 33 3.54 6.41 2.77
C TYR A 33 2.05 6.71 2.60
N GLU A 34 1.17 5.78 2.98
CA GLU A 34 -0.26 5.82 2.69
C GLU A 34 -1.08 6.40 3.84
N ASP A 35 -0.80 6.03 5.10
CA ASP A 35 -1.69 6.31 6.21
C ASP A 35 -0.96 6.45 7.56
N LYS A 36 -0.33 7.61 7.77
CA LYS A 36 0.50 7.87 8.97
C LYS A 36 -0.25 7.78 10.29
N ARG A 37 -1.57 7.87 10.27
CA ARG A 37 -2.42 7.87 11.45
C ARG A 37 -3.35 6.67 11.50
N PHE A 38 -3.01 5.61 10.79
CA PHE A 38 -3.83 4.40 10.65
C PHE A 38 -4.38 3.87 11.97
N PHE A 39 -3.57 3.81 13.02
CA PHE A 39 -3.98 3.31 14.33
C PHE A 39 -4.85 4.28 15.14
N TYR A 40 -5.03 5.52 14.68
CA TYR A 40 -5.70 6.58 15.46
C TYR A 40 -7.07 6.99 14.91
N HIS A 41 -7.50 6.44 13.79
CA HIS A 41 -8.80 6.77 13.19
C HIS A 41 -9.64 5.51 12.91
N PRO A 42 -10.97 5.61 12.94
CA PRO A 42 -11.89 4.49 12.71
C PRO A 42 -12.20 4.30 11.22
N GLY A 43 -11.19 4.13 10.37
CA GLY A 43 -11.35 3.90 8.92
C GLY A 43 -11.38 5.16 8.06
N ILE A 44 -11.69 6.31 8.62
CA ILE A 44 -11.66 7.62 7.96
C ILE A 44 -10.78 8.55 8.79
N ASP A 45 -9.89 9.30 8.13
CA ASP A 45 -9.06 10.34 8.76
C ASP A 45 -9.55 11.74 8.36
N PRO A 46 -10.38 12.42 9.17
CA PRO A 46 -10.88 13.76 8.85
C PRO A 46 -9.76 14.79 8.69
N ALA A 47 -8.67 14.67 9.45
CA ALA A 47 -7.55 15.60 9.33
C ALA A 47 -6.76 15.40 8.03
N ALA A 48 -6.65 14.15 7.55
CA ALA A 48 -6.06 13.88 6.23
C ALA A 48 -6.94 14.44 5.10
N ILE A 49 -8.25 14.29 5.21
CA ILE A 49 -9.21 14.85 4.25
C ILE A 49 -9.11 16.38 4.22
N PHE A 50 -9.14 17.04 5.38
CA PHE A 50 -9.01 18.50 5.46
C PHE A 50 -7.68 19.00 4.90
N ARG A 51 -6.57 18.33 5.25
CA ARG A 51 -5.25 18.63 4.68
C ARG A 51 -5.25 18.49 3.15
N ALA A 52 -5.85 17.42 2.62
CA ALA A 52 -5.93 17.20 1.17
C ALA A 52 -6.74 18.30 0.48
N ILE A 53 -7.90 18.67 1.00
CA ILE A 53 -8.73 19.77 0.46
C ILE A 53 -7.93 21.08 0.43
N ARG A 54 -7.27 21.44 1.55
CA ARG A 54 -6.47 22.66 1.64
C ARG A 54 -5.30 22.68 0.65
N LEU A 55 -4.55 21.57 0.54
CA LEU A 55 -3.40 21.51 -0.36
C LEU A 55 -3.81 21.50 -1.83
N ASN A 56 -4.86 20.77 -2.18
CA ASN A 56 -5.37 20.69 -3.54
C ASN A 56 -5.98 22.02 -3.97
N GLY A 57 -6.72 22.69 -3.08
CA GLY A 57 -7.25 24.04 -3.33
C GLY A 57 -6.15 25.08 -3.58
N LYS A 58 -5.07 25.06 -2.79
CA LYS A 58 -3.91 25.95 -3.02
C LYS A 58 -3.16 25.65 -4.31
N ALA A 59 -3.05 24.39 -4.68
CA ALA A 59 -2.30 23.97 -5.87
C ALA A 59 -3.12 24.02 -7.17
N GLY A 60 -4.44 24.23 -7.10
CA GLY A 60 -5.34 24.14 -8.27
C GLY A 60 -5.39 22.77 -8.95
N ARG A 61 -4.81 21.76 -8.34
CA ARG A 61 -4.76 20.36 -8.84
C ARG A 61 -4.63 19.38 -7.69
N VAL A 62 -4.90 18.11 -7.96
CA VAL A 62 -4.73 17.06 -6.94
C VAL A 62 -3.25 16.79 -6.68
N VAL A 63 -2.77 17.20 -5.50
CA VAL A 63 -1.40 16.98 -5.01
C VAL A 63 -1.34 16.15 -3.73
N SER A 64 -2.48 15.96 -3.04
CA SER A 64 -2.60 15.17 -1.82
C SER A 64 -3.88 14.35 -1.82
N GLY A 65 -3.81 13.11 -1.37
CA GLY A 65 -4.94 12.23 -1.11
C GLY A 65 -5.37 12.28 0.36
N GLY A 66 -6.67 12.07 0.60
CA GLY A 66 -7.24 11.92 1.95
C GLY A 66 -7.83 10.52 2.18
N SER A 67 -7.47 9.53 1.34
CA SER A 67 -7.93 8.14 1.51
C SER A 67 -7.05 7.41 2.51
N THR A 68 -7.67 6.67 3.42
CA THR A 68 -7.01 5.77 4.36
C THR A 68 -6.75 4.41 3.72
N LEU A 69 -5.93 3.57 4.38
CA LEU A 69 -5.74 2.16 3.98
C LEU A 69 -7.05 1.37 4.03
N THR A 70 -7.88 1.60 5.04
CA THR A 70 -9.18 0.93 5.16
C THR A 70 -10.12 1.30 4.01
N MET A 71 -10.13 2.57 3.57
CA MET A 71 -10.89 2.99 2.39
C MET A 71 -10.36 2.36 1.10
N GLN A 72 -9.03 2.20 0.99
CA GLN A 72 -8.43 1.51 -0.16
C GLN A 72 -8.79 0.03 -0.16
N LEU A 73 -8.76 -0.64 1.00
CA LEU A 73 -9.21 -2.02 1.14
C LEU A 73 -10.68 -2.18 0.75
N ALA A 74 -11.56 -1.29 1.23
CA ALA A 74 -12.97 -1.28 0.84
C ALA A 74 -13.16 -1.20 -0.68
N ARG A 75 -12.38 -0.37 -1.36
CA ARG A 75 -12.39 -0.26 -2.83
C ARG A 75 -11.91 -1.54 -3.50
N ILE A 76 -10.83 -2.15 -3.02
CA ILE A 76 -10.32 -3.43 -3.54
C ILE A 76 -11.40 -4.51 -3.42
N ALA A 77 -12.02 -4.64 -2.26
CA ALA A 77 -13.09 -5.62 -2.01
C ALA A 77 -14.31 -5.44 -2.93
N ARG A 78 -14.56 -4.21 -3.40
CA ARG A 78 -15.63 -3.87 -4.33
C ARG A 78 -15.23 -3.91 -5.82
N GLY A 79 -14.06 -4.45 -6.15
CA GLY A 79 -13.61 -4.61 -7.54
C GLY A 79 -13.07 -3.32 -8.17
N ASN A 80 -12.53 -2.40 -7.39
CA ASN A 80 -11.89 -1.16 -7.89
C ASN A 80 -12.78 -0.31 -8.79
N GLN A 81 -14.01 -0.01 -8.35
CA GLN A 81 -14.97 0.83 -9.07
C GLN A 81 -14.38 2.20 -9.47
N ASP A 82 -15.00 2.84 -10.46
CA ASP A 82 -14.57 4.15 -10.95
C ASP A 82 -14.56 5.22 -9.84
N ARG A 83 -13.60 6.16 -9.91
CA ARG A 83 -13.39 7.19 -8.89
C ARG A 83 -14.41 8.32 -9.01
N THR A 84 -15.66 8.08 -8.59
CA THR A 84 -16.70 9.08 -8.47
C THR A 84 -16.85 9.57 -7.03
N PHE A 85 -17.52 10.70 -6.82
CA PHE A 85 -17.88 11.17 -5.48
C PHE A 85 -18.80 10.20 -4.75
N TYR A 86 -19.73 9.60 -5.47
CA TYR A 86 -20.65 8.59 -4.96
C TYR A 86 -19.89 7.35 -4.46
N GLU A 87 -19.02 6.79 -5.29
CA GLU A 87 -18.19 5.65 -4.91
C GLU A 87 -17.30 5.97 -3.71
N LYS A 88 -16.80 7.21 -3.63
CA LYS A 88 -16.00 7.64 -2.49
C LYS A 88 -16.79 7.64 -1.18
N THR A 89 -18.07 8.05 -1.23
CA THR A 89 -18.95 7.98 -0.04
C THR A 89 -19.19 6.53 0.37
N ILE A 90 -19.40 5.64 -0.59
CA ILE A 90 -19.56 4.20 -0.31
C ILE A 90 -18.28 3.60 0.29
N GLU A 91 -17.10 3.94 -0.25
CA GLU A 91 -15.81 3.52 0.32
C GLU A 91 -15.69 3.95 1.80
N MET A 92 -16.13 5.17 2.14
CA MET A 92 -16.13 5.67 3.51
C MET A 92 -17.05 4.85 4.43
N CYS A 93 -18.28 4.55 3.98
CA CYS A 93 -19.21 3.71 4.75
C CYS A 93 -18.66 2.29 4.96
N TRP A 94 -18.09 1.69 3.91
CA TRP A 94 -17.46 0.39 4.01
C TRP A 94 -16.22 0.40 4.91
N ALA A 95 -15.43 1.46 4.88
CA ALA A 95 -14.27 1.59 5.76
C ALA A 95 -14.68 1.63 7.23
N LEU A 96 -15.74 2.39 7.58
CA LEU A 96 -16.29 2.39 8.94
C LEU A 96 -16.79 1.00 9.34
N PHE A 97 -17.50 0.31 8.47
CA PHE A 97 -18.00 -1.05 8.73
C PHE A 97 -16.84 -2.04 8.95
N LEU A 98 -15.81 -2.02 8.11
CA LEU A 98 -14.64 -2.89 8.27
C LEU A 98 -13.96 -2.69 9.63
N GLU A 99 -13.84 -1.48 10.10
CA GLU A 99 -13.23 -1.17 11.41
C GLU A 99 -14.08 -1.61 12.61
N THR A 100 -15.38 -1.86 12.42
CA THR A 100 -16.22 -2.45 13.48
C THR A 100 -16.14 -3.96 13.54
N THR A 101 -15.68 -4.59 12.46
CA THR A 101 -15.68 -6.05 12.30
C THR A 101 -14.28 -6.67 12.29
N HIS A 102 -13.25 -5.88 12.06
CA HIS A 102 -11.86 -6.33 11.97
C HIS A 102 -10.94 -5.45 12.81
N SER A 103 -9.94 -6.06 13.41
CA SER A 103 -8.84 -5.33 14.06
C SER A 103 -7.96 -4.61 13.03
N LYS A 104 -7.21 -3.63 13.47
CA LYS A 104 -6.22 -2.93 12.63
C LYS A 104 -5.23 -3.88 11.97
N GLN A 105 -4.79 -4.90 12.69
CA GLN A 105 -3.85 -5.89 12.16
C GLN A 105 -4.49 -6.75 11.06
N GLU A 106 -5.74 -7.17 11.25
CA GLU A 106 -6.48 -7.90 10.21
C GLU A 106 -6.69 -7.05 8.96
N ILE A 107 -7.01 -5.75 9.11
CA ILE A 107 -7.14 -4.80 7.98
C ILE A 107 -5.82 -4.67 7.22
N LEU A 108 -4.68 -4.56 7.93
CA LEU A 108 -3.35 -4.54 7.29
C LEU A 108 -3.05 -5.82 6.54
N ASN A 109 -3.32 -6.98 7.14
CA ASN A 109 -3.12 -8.28 6.52
C ASN A 109 -4.00 -8.45 5.26
N LEU A 110 -5.27 -8.08 5.35
CA LEU A 110 -6.19 -8.09 4.21
C LEU A 110 -5.72 -7.15 3.10
N TYR A 111 -5.30 -5.94 3.45
CA TYR A 111 -4.75 -5.00 2.46
C TYR A 111 -3.51 -5.57 1.77
N ALA A 112 -2.53 -6.02 2.53
CA ALA A 112 -1.28 -6.56 1.99
C ALA A 112 -1.51 -7.80 1.10
N SER A 113 -2.52 -8.63 1.43
CA SER A 113 -2.85 -9.84 0.67
C SER A 113 -3.59 -9.56 -0.64
N HIS A 114 -4.32 -8.43 -0.73
CA HIS A 114 -5.21 -8.15 -1.86
C HIS A 114 -4.82 -6.91 -2.66
N ALA A 115 -3.87 -6.11 -2.18
CA ALA A 115 -3.41 -4.92 -2.90
C ALA A 115 -2.76 -5.29 -4.24
N PRO A 116 -2.99 -4.50 -5.31
CA PRO A 116 -2.33 -4.68 -6.58
C PRO A 116 -0.91 -4.06 -6.55
N PHE A 117 0.10 -4.85 -6.89
CA PHE A 117 1.50 -4.41 -6.93
C PHE A 117 2.02 -4.15 -8.36
N GLY A 118 1.13 -4.05 -9.32
CA GLY A 118 1.45 -3.77 -10.73
C GLY A 118 1.27 -4.98 -11.65
N GLY A 119 0.83 -4.71 -12.89
CA GLY A 119 0.47 -5.76 -13.83
C GLY A 119 -0.62 -6.68 -13.25
N ASN A 120 -0.36 -7.96 -13.26
CA ASN A 120 -1.25 -8.99 -12.73
C ASN A 120 -0.77 -9.57 -11.38
N VAL A 121 0.03 -8.81 -10.61
CA VAL A 121 0.59 -9.23 -9.32
C VAL A 121 -0.30 -8.72 -8.19
N ILE A 122 -0.89 -9.63 -7.41
CA ILE A 122 -1.74 -9.35 -6.26
C ILE A 122 -1.11 -9.94 -5.00
N GLY A 123 -1.04 -9.12 -3.96
CA GLY A 123 -0.52 -9.49 -2.65
C GLY A 123 0.98 -9.28 -2.49
N LEU A 124 1.36 -8.94 -1.25
CA LEU A 124 2.74 -8.62 -0.87
C LEU A 124 3.71 -9.78 -1.13
N GLU A 125 3.35 -10.99 -0.70
CA GLU A 125 4.20 -12.17 -0.85
C GLU A 125 4.45 -12.49 -2.31
N THR A 126 3.39 -12.40 -3.15
CA THR A 126 3.52 -12.56 -4.59
C THR A 126 4.44 -11.52 -5.20
N ALA A 127 4.33 -10.26 -4.75
CA ALA A 127 5.16 -9.16 -5.24
C ALA A 127 6.62 -9.32 -4.83
N ALA A 128 6.89 -9.76 -3.59
CA ALA A 128 8.23 -10.03 -3.09
C ALA A 128 8.92 -11.10 -3.94
N TRP A 129 8.27 -12.24 -4.17
CA TRP A 129 8.81 -13.29 -5.03
C TRP A 129 8.95 -12.85 -6.49
N ARG A 130 7.96 -12.15 -7.03
CA ARG A 130 7.95 -11.74 -8.45
C ARG A 130 9.03 -10.73 -8.78
N TYR A 131 9.30 -9.78 -7.88
CA TYR A 131 10.21 -8.68 -8.15
C TYR A 131 11.61 -8.87 -7.56
N PHE A 132 11.73 -9.62 -6.46
CA PHE A 132 12.98 -9.78 -5.72
C PHE A 132 13.42 -11.23 -5.53
N GLY A 133 12.57 -12.22 -5.84
CA GLY A 133 12.93 -13.64 -5.78
C GLY A 133 13.11 -14.18 -4.35
N ARG A 134 12.46 -13.55 -3.37
CA ARG A 134 12.53 -13.92 -1.94
C ARG A 134 11.20 -13.67 -1.24
N SER A 135 11.05 -14.24 -0.04
CA SER A 135 9.88 -14.00 0.83
C SER A 135 9.80 -12.54 1.27
N ALA A 136 8.58 -12.08 1.55
CA ALA A 136 8.36 -10.73 2.07
C ALA A 136 9.10 -10.49 3.40
N SER A 137 9.29 -11.51 4.23
CA SER A 137 10.04 -11.43 5.49
C SER A 137 11.53 -11.14 5.32
N GLU A 138 12.09 -11.43 4.14
CA GLU A 138 13.52 -11.26 3.83
C GLU A 138 13.81 -9.92 3.11
N LEU A 139 12.79 -9.10 2.88
CA LEU A 139 12.96 -7.83 2.17
C LEU A 139 13.81 -6.84 2.97
N SER A 140 14.72 -6.17 2.25
CA SER A 140 15.42 -4.99 2.75
C SER A 140 14.47 -3.80 2.90
N TRP A 141 14.90 -2.74 3.58
CA TRP A 141 14.18 -1.48 3.66
C TRP A 141 13.87 -0.88 2.28
N ALA A 142 14.85 -0.92 1.37
CA ALA A 142 14.68 -0.40 0.01
C ALA A 142 13.67 -1.20 -0.81
N GLU A 143 13.65 -2.52 -0.67
CA GLU A 143 12.68 -3.41 -1.31
C GLU A 143 11.29 -3.23 -0.71
N SER A 144 11.17 -3.18 0.63
CA SER A 144 9.93 -2.90 1.35
C SER A 144 9.33 -1.54 0.96
N ALA A 145 10.15 -0.49 0.92
CA ALA A 145 9.73 0.84 0.47
C ALA A 145 9.30 0.85 -1.01
N THR A 146 9.99 0.07 -1.87
CA THR A 146 9.61 -0.09 -3.27
C THR A 146 8.22 -0.70 -3.38
N LEU A 147 7.94 -1.79 -2.65
CA LEU A 147 6.61 -2.40 -2.67
C LEU A 147 5.55 -1.50 -2.04
N ALA A 148 5.83 -0.79 -0.97
CA ALA A 148 4.86 0.09 -0.30
C ALA A 148 4.34 1.23 -1.21
N VAL A 149 5.12 1.69 -2.19
CA VAL A 149 4.69 2.78 -3.09
C VAL A 149 3.96 2.31 -4.35
N LEU A 150 3.96 0.99 -4.65
CA LEU A 150 3.38 0.43 -5.88
C LEU A 150 1.84 0.49 -5.91
N PRO A 151 1.10 0.14 -4.84
CA PRO A 151 -0.36 0.08 -4.88
C PRO A 151 -1.03 1.43 -5.19
N ASN A 152 -0.34 2.53 -4.93
CA ASN A 152 -0.85 3.88 -5.21
C ASN A 152 -1.06 4.16 -6.71
N SER A 153 -0.27 3.55 -7.59
CA SER A 153 -0.35 3.76 -9.04
C SER A 153 0.10 2.52 -9.82
N PRO A 154 -0.50 1.34 -9.60
CA PRO A 154 0.02 0.07 -10.10
C PRO A 154 0.03 -0.05 -11.63
N ALA A 155 -0.88 0.64 -12.31
CA ALA A 155 -0.93 0.66 -13.78
C ALA A 155 0.15 1.54 -14.42
N LEU A 156 0.66 2.53 -13.71
CA LEU A 156 1.59 3.54 -14.24
C LEU A 156 3.03 3.30 -13.80
N ILE A 157 3.24 2.77 -12.62
CA ILE A 157 4.55 2.66 -11.97
C ILE A 157 4.71 1.23 -11.43
N HIS A 158 5.64 0.48 -12.01
CA HIS A 158 6.08 -0.81 -11.50
C HIS A 158 7.52 -1.09 -11.98
N PRO A 159 8.23 -2.10 -11.46
CA PRO A 159 9.65 -2.35 -11.81
C PRO A 159 9.97 -2.46 -13.30
N GLY A 160 8.98 -2.80 -14.13
CA GLY A 160 9.09 -2.83 -15.59
C GLY A 160 8.75 -1.52 -16.31
N ARG A 161 8.19 -0.50 -15.61
CA ARG A 161 7.69 0.73 -16.24
C ARG A 161 7.88 1.93 -15.30
N ASN A 162 8.38 3.06 -15.87
CA ASN A 162 8.59 4.32 -15.16
C ASN A 162 9.52 4.17 -13.92
N ARG A 163 10.62 3.44 -14.07
CA ARG A 163 11.60 3.16 -13.00
C ARG A 163 12.12 4.41 -12.31
N LYS A 164 12.30 5.52 -13.03
CA LYS A 164 12.76 6.79 -12.45
C LYS A 164 11.77 7.32 -11.40
N GLN A 165 10.48 7.34 -11.74
CA GLN A 165 9.45 7.78 -10.80
C GLN A 165 9.31 6.83 -9.61
N LEU A 166 9.46 5.52 -9.83
CA LEU A 166 9.46 4.52 -8.77
C LEU A 166 10.62 4.78 -7.80
N LYS A 167 11.82 4.97 -8.32
CA LYS A 167 13.01 5.30 -7.53
C LYS A 167 12.80 6.58 -6.72
N GLU A 168 12.33 7.66 -7.34
CA GLU A 168 12.06 8.92 -6.65
C GLU A 168 11.05 8.79 -5.51
N LYS A 169 9.97 8.01 -5.70
CA LYS A 169 8.98 7.76 -4.63
C LYS A 169 9.58 6.96 -3.49
N ARG A 170 10.32 5.88 -3.80
CA ARG A 170 11.02 5.05 -2.84
C ARG A 170 12.00 5.87 -2.01
N ASP A 171 12.88 6.63 -2.67
CA ASP A 171 13.94 7.40 -2.01
C ASP A 171 13.35 8.49 -1.10
N ARG A 172 12.24 9.14 -1.50
CA ARG A 172 11.50 10.08 -0.63
C ARG A 172 10.89 9.38 0.59
N LEU A 173 10.39 8.15 0.43
CA LEU A 173 9.85 7.37 1.55
C LEU A 173 10.96 7.00 2.52
N LEU A 174 12.08 6.47 2.05
CA LEU A 174 13.23 6.13 2.88
C LEU A 174 13.77 7.36 3.65
N ALA A 175 13.94 8.50 2.98
CA ALA A 175 14.32 9.74 3.65
C ALA A 175 13.30 10.19 4.71
N SER A 176 12.00 9.91 4.50
CA SER A 176 10.97 10.19 5.51
C SER A 176 11.06 9.26 6.72
N LEU A 177 11.39 7.99 6.52
CA LEU A 177 11.59 7.00 7.59
C LEU A 177 12.84 7.33 8.41
N GLN A 178 13.94 7.69 7.76
CA GLN A 178 15.17 8.13 8.42
C GLN A 178 14.91 9.38 9.27
N LYS A 179 14.23 10.38 8.74
CA LYS A 179 13.87 11.60 9.49
C LYS A 179 13.02 11.33 10.72
N LYS A 180 12.25 10.24 10.72
CA LYS A 180 11.43 9.80 11.86
C LYS A 180 12.20 8.94 12.86
N GLY A 181 13.46 8.57 12.58
CA GLY A 181 14.24 7.66 13.40
C GLY A 181 13.78 6.21 13.35
N VAL A 182 13.01 5.82 12.31
CA VAL A 182 12.59 4.43 12.08
C VAL A 182 13.67 3.64 11.34
N LEU A 183 14.38 4.32 10.44
CA LEU A 183 15.49 3.76 9.66
C LEU A 183 16.80 4.35 10.17
N GLU A 184 17.75 3.49 10.55
CA GLU A 184 19.09 3.92 10.95
C GLU A 184 19.93 4.33 9.73
N GLU A 185 20.93 5.20 9.94
CA GLU A 185 21.78 5.71 8.86
C GLU A 185 22.55 4.60 8.15
N THR A 186 22.96 3.59 8.90
CA THR A 186 23.67 2.39 8.40
C THR A 186 22.82 1.47 7.54
N GLU A 187 21.50 1.55 7.63
CA GLU A 187 20.53 0.76 6.85
C GLU A 187 20.08 1.47 5.58
N TYR A 188 20.45 2.76 5.42
CA TYR A 188 20.06 3.59 4.28
C TYR A 188 20.98 3.40 3.07
N GLU A 189 22.26 2.99 3.27
CA GLU A 189 23.25 2.71 2.23
C GLU A 189 23.03 1.33 1.60
#